data_f6ce3952e0693d4f6f0284fa19544642
#
_entry.id   f6ce3952e0693d4f6f0284fa19544642
#
_cell.length_a   1.000
_cell.length_b   1.000
_cell.length_c   1.000
_cell.angle_alpha   90.00
_cell.angle_beta   90.00
_cell.angle_gamma   90.00
#
_symmetry.space_group_name_H-M   'P 1'
#
loop_
_entity.id
_entity.type
_entity.pdbx_description
1 polymer ?
#
loop_
_entity_poly.entity_id
_entity_poly.type
_entity_poly.pdbx_seq_one_letter_code
_entity_poly.pdbx_strand_id
1 'polypeptide(L)'
;MVEISREERDAYLIPQNFVDTGTILGGTVKLRNAVEAAVLAVGSAIPLFYLPMAFNIRLMIVIAVSVPLGVFGVVGIGGDSLTQFVAHWFRFMKRRRIVTPTPQGNLEANRHRHLRLISKRYRVVYYDDSDTLPHNAQVLQRKADRHGKLVKRQTLYDLLPIEKIENGILHTTDDRYIKILEIEPINFLLRSPREQRSVIYSFASLLKVSPVRLQFKSFSRKADVNAYLDKLRRDAANEPDAAVRKRHMSYIRFVKRLGSRDAVSRRFFVIFQYEAPTNERNISYAEIVSTLETTARNFRTYLAQCGNAIVEHENEDEFITDVFYTLLNRRTAVQVPLQERIQDVLASYLAQNDATALDKIPPAAFMIPPSLDLKHGRYLYMDGIYHAYLMIPADGYRAQVIAGWMALLVNAGDGIDVDLFLERQPKERMMQKIGQQIRINRSKIKDTSDTNSDFDDLSNAIRSGYYLKDGLANNEDFYYAAILVTVTAASVKDLEWRIGEIRKLMVSQDMNLQLCSFRQEAAFLSSLPLCAPDTALFKKYRRNILTSTAASFYPFVSFELCDTNGVLLGVNKYNNSLVSLDNFSTRIYKNANANMFFTSLPVK
;
A
#
# COMPACT_ATOMS: atom_id res chain seq x y z
N MET A 1 30.78 -34.82 -14.24
CA MET A 1 29.41 -34.57 -13.80
C MET A 1 29.51 -34.02 -12.36
N VAL A 2 29.58 -32.72 -12.22
CA VAL A 2 29.66 -32.06 -10.89
C VAL A 2 28.24 -31.99 -10.38
N GLU A 3 27.88 -32.77 -9.38
CA GLU A 3 26.70 -32.58 -8.59
C GLU A 3 26.83 -31.22 -7.89
N ILE A 4 26.17 -30.20 -8.45
CA ILE A 4 25.92 -28.95 -7.75
C ILE A 4 24.90 -29.32 -6.66
N SER A 5 25.40 -29.52 -5.45
CA SER A 5 24.55 -29.61 -4.25
C SER A 5 23.59 -28.45 -4.31
N ARG A 6 22.29 -28.73 -4.41
CA ARG A 6 21.23 -27.75 -4.17
C ARG A 6 21.41 -27.30 -2.73
N GLU A 7 22.14 -26.20 -2.50
CA GLU A 7 22.09 -25.50 -1.22
C GLU A 7 20.61 -25.18 -0.96
N GLU A 8 20.04 -25.85 0.02
CA GLU A 8 18.65 -25.67 0.42
C GLU A 8 18.47 -24.21 0.81
N ARG A 9 17.70 -23.48 -0.01
CA ARG A 9 17.25 -22.14 0.35
C ARG A 9 16.28 -22.29 1.51
N ASP A 10 16.52 -21.58 2.59
CA ASP A 10 15.63 -21.59 3.76
C ASP A 10 14.21 -21.23 3.35
N ALA A 11 13.28 -22.12 3.62
CA ALA A 11 11.86 -21.91 3.39
C ALA A 11 11.20 -21.40 4.68
N TYR A 12 10.48 -20.30 4.58
CA TYR A 12 9.74 -19.70 5.69
C TYR A 12 8.26 -20.06 5.58
N LEU A 13 7.70 -20.59 6.66
CA LEU A 13 6.31 -21.01 6.71
C LEU A 13 5.39 -19.82 6.94
N ILE A 14 4.41 -19.63 6.06
CA ILE A 14 3.27 -18.73 6.29
C ILE A 14 2.10 -19.60 6.78
N PRO A 15 1.86 -19.69 8.11
CA PRO A 15 0.82 -20.56 8.65
C PRO A 15 -0.56 -20.12 8.17
N GLN A 16 -1.52 -21.05 8.11
CA GLN A 16 -2.90 -20.72 7.80
C GLN A 16 -3.44 -19.65 8.77
N ASN A 17 -4.38 -18.83 8.31
CA ASN A 17 -4.95 -17.77 9.15
C ASN A 17 -5.77 -18.37 10.29
N PHE A 18 -5.20 -18.36 11.48
CA PHE A 18 -5.66 -19.18 12.59
C PHE A 18 -6.60 -18.43 13.57
N VAL A 19 -6.44 -17.13 13.67
CA VAL A 19 -7.05 -16.37 14.78
C VAL A 19 -8.41 -15.76 14.44
N ASP A 20 -8.73 -15.60 13.16
CA ASP A 20 -9.92 -14.86 12.71
C ASP A 20 -10.92 -15.70 11.90
N THR A 21 -10.76 -17.01 11.80
CA THR A 21 -11.59 -17.88 10.95
C THR A 21 -12.74 -18.53 11.72
N GLY A 22 -13.88 -17.85 11.75
CA GLY A 22 -15.17 -18.53 11.92
C GLY A 22 -15.55 -19.23 10.59
N THR A 23 -14.88 -20.32 10.23
CA THR A 23 -15.19 -21.12 9.05
C THR A 23 -15.97 -22.38 9.43
N ILE A 24 -16.90 -22.79 8.55
CA ILE A 24 -17.68 -24.03 8.64
C ILE A 24 -17.34 -24.84 7.39
N LEU A 25 -17.67 -26.14 7.37
CA LEU A 25 -17.44 -27.04 6.24
C LEU A 25 -15.97 -27.07 5.80
N GLY A 26 -15.08 -27.51 6.73
CA GLY A 26 -13.68 -27.74 6.40
C GLY A 26 -12.84 -26.50 6.09
N GLY A 27 -13.24 -25.34 6.58
CA GLY A 27 -12.49 -24.11 6.29
C GLY A 27 -12.88 -23.42 4.98
N THR A 28 -13.65 -24.07 4.12
CA THR A 28 -14.00 -23.55 2.78
C THR A 28 -15.04 -22.45 2.80
N VAL A 29 -15.96 -22.45 3.77
CA VAL A 29 -17.05 -21.49 3.87
C VAL A 29 -16.96 -20.67 5.15
N LYS A 30 -16.94 -19.35 5.03
CA LYS A 30 -17.03 -18.46 6.20
C LYS A 30 -18.41 -18.62 6.84
N LEU A 31 -18.46 -18.80 8.18
CA LEU A 31 -19.70 -18.92 8.95
C LEU A 31 -20.75 -17.88 8.54
N ARG A 32 -20.32 -16.65 8.34
CA ARG A 32 -21.19 -15.57 7.89
C ARG A 32 -21.80 -15.83 6.52
N ASN A 33 -21.02 -16.30 5.55
CA ASN A 33 -21.50 -16.61 4.20
C ASN A 33 -22.52 -17.75 4.26
N ALA A 34 -22.26 -18.78 5.09
CA ALA A 34 -23.20 -19.90 5.28
C ALA A 34 -24.53 -19.43 5.87
N VAL A 35 -24.50 -18.58 6.91
CA VAL A 35 -25.71 -18.01 7.50
C VAL A 35 -26.48 -17.15 6.49
N GLU A 36 -25.76 -16.27 5.75
CA GLU A 36 -26.39 -15.44 4.71
C GLU A 36 -26.99 -16.29 3.58
N ALA A 37 -26.29 -17.34 3.16
CA ALA A 37 -26.79 -18.27 2.14
C ALA A 37 -28.06 -18.99 2.61
N ALA A 38 -28.09 -19.45 3.87
CA ALA A 38 -29.27 -20.06 4.45
C ALA A 38 -30.45 -19.09 4.50
N VAL A 39 -30.22 -17.84 4.96
CA VAL A 39 -31.24 -16.79 5.00
C VAL A 39 -31.76 -16.45 3.61
N LEU A 40 -30.88 -16.37 2.60
CA LEU A 40 -31.28 -16.08 1.21
C LEU A 40 -32.05 -17.26 0.60
N ALA A 41 -31.60 -18.49 0.80
CA ALA A 41 -32.25 -19.67 0.26
C ALA A 41 -33.65 -19.85 0.87
N VAL A 42 -33.75 -19.81 2.20
CA VAL A 42 -35.03 -19.96 2.92
C VAL A 42 -35.96 -18.77 2.68
N GLY A 43 -35.40 -17.54 2.73
CA GLY A 43 -36.15 -16.31 2.52
C GLY A 43 -36.73 -16.18 1.10
N SER A 44 -36.05 -16.72 0.09
CA SER A 44 -36.59 -16.80 -1.28
C SER A 44 -37.55 -17.98 -1.47
N ALA A 45 -37.33 -19.12 -0.80
CA ALA A 45 -38.17 -20.30 -0.90
C ALA A 45 -39.58 -20.09 -0.33
N ILE A 46 -39.68 -19.41 0.84
CA ILE A 46 -40.97 -19.20 1.52
C ILE A 46 -41.99 -18.49 0.62
N PRO A 47 -41.75 -17.27 0.06
CA PRO A 47 -42.74 -16.60 -0.79
C PRO A 47 -43.04 -17.38 -2.08
N LEU A 48 -42.04 -18.05 -2.66
CA LEU A 48 -42.22 -18.86 -3.87
C LEU A 48 -43.09 -20.09 -3.62
N PHE A 49 -43.05 -20.62 -2.38
CA PHE A 49 -43.87 -21.79 -1.99
C PHE A 49 -45.36 -21.44 -1.90
N TYR A 50 -45.74 -20.19 -1.65
CA TYR A 50 -47.12 -19.73 -1.57
C TYR A 50 -47.70 -19.30 -2.94
N LEU A 51 -46.99 -19.45 -4.05
CA LEU A 51 -47.52 -19.15 -5.38
C LEU A 51 -48.70 -20.05 -5.75
N PRO A 52 -49.78 -19.55 -6.34
CA PRO A 52 -50.97 -20.31 -6.75
C PRO A 52 -50.73 -21.13 -8.00
N MET A 53 -49.87 -22.15 -7.91
CA MET A 53 -49.46 -23.02 -9.03
C MET A 53 -49.49 -24.49 -8.61
N ALA A 54 -49.50 -25.43 -9.59
CA ALA A 54 -49.39 -26.86 -9.31
C ALA A 54 -48.08 -27.17 -8.52
N PHE A 55 -48.18 -28.11 -7.58
CA PHE A 55 -47.06 -28.41 -6.67
C PHE A 55 -45.73 -28.69 -7.36
N ASN A 56 -45.76 -29.49 -8.45
CA ASN A 56 -44.55 -29.83 -9.19
C ASN A 56 -43.88 -28.62 -9.84
N ILE A 57 -44.66 -27.69 -10.43
CA ILE A 57 -44.16 -26.45 -11.01
C ILE A 57 -43.62 -25.53 -9.95
N ARG A 58 -44.32 -25.42 -8.82
CA ARG A 58 -43.90 -24.63 -7.65
C ARG A 58 -42.58 -25.13 -7.09
N LEU A 59 -42.41 -26.42 -6.89
CA LEU A 59 -41.17 -27.01 -6.44
C LEU A 59 -40.00 -26.75 -7.39
N MET A 60 -40.26 -26.87 -8.67
CA MET A 60 -39.27 -26.60 -9.72
C MET A 60 -38.78 -25.13 -9.69
N ILE A 61 -39.69 -24.17 -9.51
CA ILE A 61 -39.37 -22.75 -9.39
C ILE A 61 -38.60 -22.47 -8.11
N VAL A 62 -39.02 -23.05 -7.00
CA VAL A 62 -38.31 -22.92 -5.71
C VAL A 62 -36.85 -23.40 -5.83
N ILE A 63 -36.64 -24.58 -6.38
CA ILE A 63 -35.29 -25.13 -6.60
C ILE A 63 -34.48 -24.24 -7.56
N ALA A 64 -35.08 -23.85 -8.69
CA ALA A 64 -34.39 -23.05 -9.73
C ALA A 64 -33.96 -21.67 -9.25
N VAL A 65 -34.64 -21.07 -8.24
CA VAL A 65 -34.33 -19.75 -7.72
C VAL A 65 -33.52 -19.84 -6.41
N SER A 66 -33.97 -20.66 -5.46
CA SER A 66 -33.39 -20.66 -4.09
C SER A 66 -32.02 -21.35 -4.05
N VAL A 67 -31.80 -22.41 -4.86
CA VAL A 67 -30.50 -23.09 -4.87
C VAL A 67 -29.39 -22.21 -5.47
N PRO A 68 -29.53 -21.56 -6.64
CA PRO A 68 -28.53 -20.64 -7.15
C PRO A 68 -28.28 -19.45 -6.22
N LEU A 69 -29.32 -18.88 -5.60
CA LEU A 69 -29.19 -17.81 -4.61
C LEU A 69 -28.41 -18.28 -3.36
N GLY A 70 -28.68 -19.48 -2.88
CA GLY A 70 -27.93 -20.09 -1.79
C GLY A 70 -26.46 -20.30 -2.14
N VAL A 71 -26.17 -20.90 -3.30
CA VAL A 71 -24.80 -21.08 -3.79
C VAL A 71 -24.09 -19.74 -3.95
N PHE A 72 -24.75 -18.73 -4.50
CA PHE A 72 -24.20 -17.39 -4.64
C PHE A 72 -23.90 -16.74 -3.28
N GLY A 73 -24.75 -16.97 -2.26
CA GLY A 73 -24.51 -16.56 -0.88
C GLY A 73 -23.28 -17.21 -0.25
N VAL A 74 -23.09 -18.52 -0.50
CA VAL A 74 -21.92 -19.28 0.00
C VAL A 74 -20.62 -18.76 -0.63
N VAL A 75 -20.57 -18.64 -1.93
CA VAL A 75 -19.36 -18.22 -2.67
C VAL A 75 -19.00 -16.76 -2.35
N GLY A 76 -20.00 -15.88 -2.20
CA GLY A 76 -19.79 -14.45 -2.01
C GLY A 76 -19.20 -13.75 -3.25
N ILE A 77 -18.91 -12.47 -3.14
CA ILE A 77 -18.33 -11.66 -4.21
C ILE A 77 -17.04 -11.04 -3.74
N GLY A 78 -15.94 -11.34 -4.41
CA GLY A 78 -14.65 -10.73 -4.09
C GLY A 78 -14.18 -10.98 -2.67
N GLY A 79 -14.45 -12.18 -2.11
CA GLY A 79 -14.08 -12.57 -0.75
C GLY A 79 -14.90 -11.89 0.36
N ASP A 80 -15.91 -11.06 -0.01
CA ASP A 80 -16.93 -10.53 0.91
C ASP A 80 -18.19 -11.37 0.83
N SER A 81 -18.93 -11.42 1.95
CA SER A 81 -20.29 -11.93 1.91
C SER A 81 -21.18 -11.00 1.06
N LEU A 82 -22.28 -11.51 0.54
CA LEU A 82 -23.19 -10.74 -0.32
C LEU A 82 -23.69 -9.47 0.40
N THR A 83 -24.06 -9.57 1.66
CA THR A 83 -24.50 -8.39 2.44
C THR A 83 -23.38 -7.37 2.66
N GLN A 84 -22.14 -7.83 2.87
CA GLN A 84 -20.99 -6.93 2.96
C GLN A 84 -20.74 -6.22 1.63
N PHE A 85 -20.76 -6.96 0.52
CA PHE A 85 -20.58 -6.39 -0.80
C PHE A 85 -21.64 -5.32 -1.10
N VAL A 86 -22.91 -5.63 -0.87
CA VAL A 86 -24.04 -4.69 -1.03
C VAL A 86 -23.88 -3.48 -0.10
N ALA A 87 -23.48 -3.68 1.16
CA ALA A 87 -23.24 -2.59 2.10
C ALA A 87 -22.09 -1.68 1.64
N HIS A 88 -21.00 -2.26 1.09
CA HIS A 88 -19.90 -1.47 0.53
C HIS A 88 -20.32 -0.71 -0.73
N TRP A 89 -21.10 -1.35 -1.61
CA TRP A 89 -21.68 -0.71 -2.78
C TRP A 89 -22.59 0.47 -2.39
N PHE A 90 -23.48 0.30 -1.41
CA PHE A 90 -24.33 1.41 -0.92
C PHE A 90 -23.51 2.54 -0.28
N ARG A 91 -22.50 2.22 0.52
CA ARG A 91 -21.60 3.24 1.09
C ARG A 91 -20.86 3.98 -0.01
N PHE A 92 -20.35 3.26 -1.00
CA PHE A 92 -19.71 3.86 -2.16
C PHE A 92 -20.68 4.77 -2.92
N MET A 93 -21.90 4.32 -3.21
CA MET A 93 -22.91 5.12 -3.90
C MET A 93 -23.24 6.43 -3.15
N LYS A 94 -23.25 6.39 -1.82
CA LYS A 94 -23.43 7.60 -0.99
C LYS A 94 -22.22 8.53 -1.02
N ARG A 95 -20.99 7.96 -1.09
CA ARG A 95 -19.73 8.71 -1.06
C ARG A 95 -19.16 9.04 -2.43
N ARG A 96 -19.77 8.57 -3.50
CA ARG A 96 -19.34 8.80 -4.87
C ARG A 96 -19.32 10.30 -5.19
N ARG A 97 -18.12 10.90 -5.29
CA ARG A 97 -17.93 12.34 -5.48
C ARG A 97 -16.61 12.68 -6.13
N ILE A 98 -16.48 13.91 -6.60
CA ILE A 98 -15.18 14.56 -6.85
C ILE A 98 -14.90 15.45 -5.65
N VAL A 99 -13.68 15.41 -5.16
CA VAL A 99 -13.18 16.24 -4.06
C VAL A 99 -12.15 17.20 -4.62
N THR A 100 -12.29 18.49 -4.32
CA THR A 100 -11.38 19.57 -4.72
C THR A 100 -10.88 20.32 -3.50
N PRO A 101 -9.81 21.13 -3.61
CA PRO A 101 -9.31 21.94 -2.51
C PRO A 101 -10.33 22.95 -1.99
N THR A 102 -11.20 23.48 -2.86
CA THR A 102 -12.16 24.52 -2.51
C THR A 102 -13.58 23.98 -2.40
N PRO A 103 -14.40 24.48 -1.44
CA PRO A 103 -15.80 24.09 -1.33
C PRO A 103 -16.62 24.45 -2.58
N GLN A 104 -16.32 25.57 -3.23
CA GLN A 104 -16.98 26.00 -4.48
C GLN A 104 -16.67 25.02 -5.63
N GLY A 105 -15.40 24.63 -5.79
CA GLY A 105 -15.00 23.60 -6.76
C GLY A 105 -15.72 22.28 -6.54
N ASN A 106 -15.93 21.87 -5.27
CA ASN A 106 -16.73 20.69 -4.93
C ASN A 106 -18.17 20.79 -5.41
N LEU A 107 -18.79 21.97 -5.32
CA LEU A 107 -20.16 22.20 -5.81
C LEU A 107 -20.22 22.07 -7.33
N GLU A 108 -19.32 22.73 -8.05
CA GLU A 108 -19.27 22.72 -9.50
C GLU A 108 -19.00 21.32 -10.05
N ALA A 109 -17.99 20.63 -9.51
CA ALA A 109 -17.61 19.28 -9.92
C ALA A 109 -18.71 18.23 -9.69
N ASN A 110 -19.59 18.45 -8.70
CA ASN A 110 -20.68 17.55 -8.36
C ASN A 110 -22.08 18.10 -8.73
N ARG A 111 -22.16 19.18 -9.51
CA ARG A 111 -23.41 19.88 -9.86
C ARG A 111 -24.49 18.99 -10.48
N HIS A 112 -24.10 17.97 -11.26
CA HIS A 112 -25.02 17.01 -11.88
C HIS A 112 -25.46 15.88 -10.95
N ARG A 113 -24.96 15.83 -9.72
CA ARG A 113 -25.33 14.83 -8.72
C ARG A 113 -26.58 15.27 -7.93
N HIS A 114 -27.56 15.86 -8.61
CA HIS A 114 -28.85 16.05 -7.97
C HIS A 114 -29.46 14.69 -7.65
N LEU A 115 -29.43 14.37 -6.38
CA LEU A 115 -30.11 13.30 -5.70
C LEU A 115 -31.62 13.25 -6.05
N ARG A 116 -31.93 12.76 -7.26
CA ARG A 116 -33.30 12.40 -7.61
C ARG A 116 -33.83 11.19 -6.85
N LEU A 117 -32.96 10.50 -6.09
CA LEU A 117 -33.29 9.21 -5.45
C LEU A 117 -33.45 9.25 -3.93
N ILE A 118 -33.22 10.37 -3.25
CA ILE A 118 -33.53 10.47 -1.82
C ILE A 118 -34.65 11.48 -1.66
N SER A 119 -35.78 10.90 -1.29
CA SER A 119 -37.07 11.52 -1.04
C SER A 119 -37.01 12.98 -0.55
N LYS A 120 -38.04 13.73 -0.87
CA LYS A 120 -38.35 15.14 -0.50
C LYS A 120 -38.17 15.51 0.99
N ARG A 121 -37.72 14.59 1.86
CA ARG A 121 -37.68 14.76 3.32
C ARG A 121 -36.34 15.20 3.91
N TYR A 122 -35.21 15.08 3.22
CA TYR A 122 -33.90 15.43 3.77
C TYR A 122 -33.14 16.35 2.82
N ARG A 123 -33.07 17.60 3.14
CA ARG A 123 -32.18 18.56 2.50
C ARG A 123 -30.87 18.58 3.25
N VAL A 124 -29.83 17.98 2.69
CA VAL A 124 -28.48 18.08 3.25
C VAL A 124 -27.96 19.47 2.94
N VAL A 125 -27.74 20.26 3.98
CA VAL A 125 -27.14 21.60 3.88
C VAL A 125 -25.67 21.46 4.24
N TYR A 126 -24.80 21.80 3.29
CA TYR A 126 -23.37 21.85 3.52
C TYR A 126 -23.01 23.27 3.98
N TYR A 127 -22.15 23.42 4.99
CA TYR A 127 -21.64 24.70 5.45
C TYR A 127 -20.11 24.73 5.38
N ASP A 128 -19.57 25.92 5.22
CA ASP A 128 -18.14 26.21 5.26
C ASP A 128 -17.78 26.70 6.67
N ASP A 129 -16.56 26.42 7.15
CA ASP A 129 -16.09 26.84 8.48
C ASP A 129 -15.79 28.35 8.59
N SER A 130 -16.18 29.17 7.62
CA SER A 130 -16.05 30.62 7.76
C SER A 130 -16.94 31.13 8.89
N ASP A 131 -16.35 31.84 9.84
CA ASP A 131 -16.92 32.30 11.11
C ASP A 131 -18.21 33.16 11.03
N THR A 132 -18.72 33.42 9.84
CA THR A 132 -19.95 34.17 9.60
C THR A 132 -20.91 33.36 8.74
N LEU A 133 -21.75 32.56 9.39
CA LEU A 133 -22.90 31.97 8.73
C LEU A 133 -23.84 33.10 8.26
N PRO A 134 -24.12 33.25 6.94
CA PRO A 134 -25.09 34.24 6.48
C PRO A 134 -26.46 33.93 7.10
N HIS A 135 -27.24 34.95 7.37
CA HIS A 135 -28.56 34.85 8.04
C HIS A 135 -29.45 33.73 7.47
N ASN A 136 -29.38 33.47 6.17
CA ASN A 136 -30.09 32.39 5.50
C ASN A 136 -29.58 30.98 5.89
N ALA A 137 -28.30 30.85 6.26
CA ALA A 137 -27.74 29.56 6.72
C ALA A 137 -28.20 29.24 8.15
N GLN A 138 -28.36 30.23 9.02
CA GLN A 138 -28.90 30.03 10.38
C GLN A 138 -30.37 29.56 10.35
N VAL A 139 -31.19 30.10 9.42
CA VAL A 139 -32.58 29.64 9.24
C VAL A 139 -32.62 28.20 8.69
N LEU A 140 -31.70 27.84 7.80
CA LEU A 140 -31.58 26.50 7.26
C LEU A 140 -31.04 25.54 8.33
N GLN A 141 -30.14 25.98 9.23
CA GLN A 141 -29.65 25.22 10.35
C GLN A 141 -30.74 24.86 11.34
N ARG A 142 -31.59 25.81 11.73
CA ARG A 142 -32.77 25.55 12.58
C ARG A 142 -33.80 24.60 11.95
N LYS A 143 -33.91 24.56 10.62
CA LYS A 143 -34.74 23.58 9.90
C LYS A 143 -34.06 22.21 9.79
N ALA A 144 -32.73 22.18 9.67
CA ALA A 144 -31.94 20.95 9.62
C ALA A 144 -31.90 20.23 10.97
N ASP A 145 -31.80 20.94 12.08
CA ASP A 145 -31.85 20.39 13.44
C ASP A 145 -33.20 19.69 13.75
N ARG A 146 -34.27 20.06 13.07
CA ARG A 146 -35.56 19.38 13.16
C ARG A 146 -35.71 18.17 12.23
N HIS A 147 -35.00 18.12 11.09
CA HIS A 147 -35.30 17.18 10.00
C HIS A 147 -34.08 16.66 9.22
N GLY A 148 -32.83 16.98 9.58
CA GLY A 148 -31.64 16.51 8.83
C GLY A 148 -30.33 16.77 9.56
N LYS A 149 -29.30 16.01 9.21
CA LYS A 149 -27.93 16.22 9.68
C LYS A 149 -27.23 17.25 8.79
N LEU A 150 -26.68 18.30 9.41
CA LEU A 150 -25.67 19.15 8.78
C LEU A 150 -24.40 18.33 8.54
N VAL A 151 -23.94 18.29 7.31
CA VAL A 151 -22.72 17.60 6.93
C VAL A 151 -21.71 18.64 6.48
N LYS A 152 -20.59 18.73 7.19
CA LYS A 152 -19.44 19.54 6.78
C LYS A 152 -19.01 19.12 5.37
N ARG A 153 -18.73 20.09 4.50
CA ARG A 153 -18.16 19.81 3.18
C ARG A 153 -16.75 19.27 3.37
N GLN A 154 -16.50 18.03 2.96
CA GLN A 154 -15.15 17.50 2.89
C GLN A 154 -14.42 18.10 1.68
N THR A 155 -13.36 18.82 1.95
CA THR A 155 -12.37 19.27 0.98
C THR A 155 -11.22 18.25 0.91
N LEU A 156 -10.27 18.45 0.00
CA LEU A 156 -9.04 17.65 -0.03
C LEU A 156 -8.19 17.85 1.22
N TYR A 157 -8.27 19.02 1.86
CA TYR A 157 -7.60 19.27 3.15
C TYR A 157 -8.14 18.38 4.26
N ASP A 158 -9.46 18.20 4.33
CA ASP A 158 -10.09 17.30 5.33
C ASP A 158 -9.82 15.83 5.05
N LEU A 159 -9.42 15.47 3.83
CA LEU A 159 -9.12 14.10 3.46
C LEU A 159 -7.71 13.68 3.88
N LEU A 160 -6.76 14.62 3.89
CA LEU A 160 -5.39 14.39 4.34
C LEU A 160 -5.26 14.81 5.80
N PRO A 161 -5.07 13.87 6.72
CA PRO A 161 -4.99 14.18 8.15
C PRO A 161 -3.60 14.73 8.53
N ILE A 162 -3.13 15.77 7.84
CA ILE A 162 -1.84 16.42 8.08
C ILE A 162 -2.09 17.77 8.72
N GLU A 163 -1.62 17.94 9.95
CA GLU A 163 -1.73 19.19 10.69
C GLU A 163 -0.46 20.04 10.56
N LYS A 164 0.71 19.42 10.83
CA LYS A 164 1.99 20.11 10.86
C LYS A 164 3.13 19.18 10.45
N ILE A 165 4.19 19.74 9.87
CA ILE A 165 5.47 19.05 9.64
C ILE A 165 6.54 19.91 10.29
N GLU A 166 7.32 19.33 11.20
CA GLU A 166 8.35 20.03 11.95
C GLU A 166 9.40 19.06 12.47
N ASN A 167 10.67 19.40 12.34
CA ASN A 167 11.80 18.57 12.76
C ASN A 167 11.82 17.17 12.11
N GLY A 168 11.40 17.05 10.86
CA GLY A 168 11.32 15.77 10.18
C GLY A 168 10.26 14.82 10.77
N ILE A 169 9.26 15.37 11.46
CA ILE A 169 8.14 14.64 12.06
C ILE A 169 6.85 15.20 11.51
N LEU A 170 6.00 14.31 11.04
CA LEU A 170 4.66 14.65 10.58
C LEU A 170 3.67 14.48 11.74
N HIS A 171 3.03 15.57 12.13
CA HIS A 171 1.92 15.57 13.09
C HIS A 171 0.59 15.51 12.35
N THR A 172 -0.27 14.60 12.77
CA THR A 172 -1.58 14.38 12.16
C THR A 172 -2.70 14.97 13.01
N THR A 173 -3.84 15.29 12.38
CA THR A 173 -5.04 15.84 13.05
C THR A 173 -5.69 14.90 14.08
N ASP A 174 -5.26 13.65 14.14
CA ASP A 174 -5.66 12.63 15.13
C ASP A 174 -4.55 12.35 16.16
N ASP A 175 -3.68 13.35 16.43
CA ASP A 175 -2.63 13.35 17.43
C ASP A 175 -1.60 12.22 17.29
N ARG A 176 -1.25 11.82 16.06
CA ARG A 176 -0.17 10.88 15.79
C ARG A 176 1.06 11.63 15.28
N TYR A 177 2.22 11.17 15.74
CA TYR A 177 3.54 11.67 15.32
C TYR A 177 4.23 10.58 14.52
N ILE A 178 4.59 10.90 13.27
CA ILE A 178 5.07 9.94 12.29
C ILE A 178 6.44 10.36 11.78
N LYS A 179 7.37 9.41 11.75
CA LYS A 179 8.69 9.57 11.12
C LYS A 179 8.76 8.72 9.87
N ILE A 180 9.36 9.29 8.82
CA ILE A 180 9.57 8.64 7.52
C ILE A 180 11.07 8.63 7.26
N LEU A 181 11.64 7.44 6.98
CA LEU A 181 13.05 7.30 6.61
C LEU A 181 13.12 6.73 5.19
N GLU A 182 13.95 7.31 4.35
CA GLU A 182 14.26 6.77 3.02
C GLU A 182 15.44 5.80 3.11
N ILE A 183 15.29 4.64 2.47
CA ILE A 183 16.24 3.55 2.54
C ILE A 183 16.84 3.31 1.15
N GLU A 184 18.15 3.26 1.06
CA GLU A 184 18.84 2.81 -0.13
C GLU A 184 18.75 1.27 -0.22
N PRO A 185 18.13 0.71 -1.28
CA PRO A 185 17.94 -0.71 -1.40
C PRO A 185 19.24 -1.42 -1.79
N ILE A 186 19.27 -2.74 -1.58
CA ILE A 186 20.37 -3.60 -2.02
C ILE A 186 19.92 -4.57 -3.09
N ASN A 187 20.86 -5.08 -3.90
CA ASN A 187 20.58 -6.17 -4.80
C ASN A 187 20.70 -7.51 -4.03
N PHE A 188 19.65 -7.82 -3.26
CA PHE A 188 19.59 -8.98 -2.37
C PHE A 188 19.74 -10.31 -3.11
N LEU A 189 19.14 -10.45 -4.31
CA LEU A 189 19.12 -11.72 -5.04
C LEU A 189 20.45 -12.08 -5.68
N LEU A 190 21.36 -11.12 -5.85
CA LEU A 190 22.73 -11.37 -6.33
C LEU A 190 23.70 -11.76 -5.20
N ARG A 191 23.27 -11.69 -3.94
CA ARG A 191 24.11 -12.08 -2.80
C ARG A 191 24.15 -13.60 -2.65
N SER A 192 25.23 -14.09 -2.07
CA SER A 192 25.37 -15.52 -1.73
C SER A 192 24.29 -15.97 -0.72
N PRO A 193 23.89 -17.24 -0.69
CA PRO A 193 22.89 -17.74 0.27
C PRO A 193 23.24 -17.43 1.73
N ARG A 194 24.53 -17.44 2.07
CA ARG A 194 25.01 -17.09 3.42
C ARG A 194 24.78 -15.63 3.74
N GLU A 195 25.05 -14.73 2.81
CA GLU A 195 24.79 -13.29 2.97
C GLU A 195 23.29 -12.99 3.03
N GLN A 196 22.47 -13.66 2.20
CA GLN A 196 21.02 -13.55 2.25
C GLN A 196 20.49 -13.94 3.63
N ARG A 197 20.94 -15.03 4.22
CA ARG A 197 20.58 -15.42 5.60
C ARG A 197 20.98 -14.38 6.62
N SER A 198 22.19 -13.81 6.50
CA SER A 198 22.68 -12.77 7.41
C SER A 198 21.79 -11.53 7.36
N VAL A 199 21.39 -11.09 6.16
CA VAL A 199 20.46 -9.97 5.97
C VAL A 199 19.10 -10.24 6.64
N ILE A 200 18.52 -11.42 6.39
CA ILE A 200 17.23 -11.80 6.98
C ILE A 200 17.31 -11.87 8.51
N TYR A 201 18.41 -12.40 9.06
CA TYR A 201 18.61 -12.47 10.50
C TYR A 201 18.75 -11.07 11.13
N SER A 202 19.51 -10.17 10.50
CA SER A 202 19.64 -8.78 10.95
C SER A 202 18.31 -8.02 10.87
N PHE A 203 17.54 -8.25 9.81
CA PHE A 203 16.21 -7.68 9.67
C PHE A 203 15.21 -8.24 10.69
N ALA A 204 15.28 -9.55 11.00
CA ALA A 204 14.49 -10.13 12.09
C ALA A 204 14.81 -9.47 13.45
N SER A 205 16.09 -9.19 13.70
CA SER A 205 16.53 -8.50 14.91
C SER A 205 16.02 -7.06 14.97
N LEU A 206 16.00 -6.34 13.83
CA LEU A 206 15.40 -5.02 13.70
C LEU A 206 13.90 -5.06 14.05
N LEU A 207 13.14 -6.03 13.51
CA LEU A 207 11.70 -6.13 13.76
C LEU A 207 11.38 -6.32 15.24
N LYS A 208 12.23 -7.01 16.00
CA LYS A 208 12.03 -7.22 17.46
C LYS A 208 12.16 -5.94 18.27
N VAL A 209 13.02 -5.00 17.86
CA VAL A 209 13.25 -3.73 18.58
C VAL A 209 12.43 -2.56 18.00
N SER A 210 11.72 -2.80 16.90
CA SER A 210 10.93 -1.80 16.21
C SER A 210 9.64 -1.47 16.94
N PRO A 211 8.99 -0.32 16.66
CA PRO A 211 7.64 -0.01 17.10
C PRO A 211 6.61 -1.08 16.72
N VAL A 212 5.45 -1.07 17.39
CA VAL A 212 4.39 -2.06 17.17
C VAL A 212 3.86 -2.04 15.75
N ARG A 213 3.73 -0.84 15.17
CA ARG A 213 3.23 -0.63 13.80
C ARG A 213 4.32 -0.12 12.89
N LEU A 214 4.47 -0.79 11.77
CA LEU A 214 5.41 -0.42 10.71
C LEU A 214 4.68 -0.44 9.37
N GLN A 215 5.02 0.51 8.52
CA GLN A 215 4.68 0.50 7.11
C GLN A 215 5.98 0.59 6.31
N PHE A 216 6.22 -0.40 5.46
CA PHE A 216 7.30 -0.38 4.49
C PHE A 216 6.69 -0.07 3.13
N LYS A 217 7.17 0.98 2.49
CA LYS A 217 6.64 1.42 1.22
C LYS A 217 7.71 1.40 0.14
N SER A 218 7.44 0.76 -0.98
CA SER A 218 8.18 0.99 -2.21
C SER A 218 7.31 1.81 -3.17
N PHE A 219 7.92 2.82 -3.74
CA PHE A 219 7.25 3.81 -4.56
C PHE A 219 7.99 3.97 -5.89
N SER A 220 7.27 3.74 -7.00
CA SER A 220 7.82 3.91 -8.34
C SER A 220 7.57 5.32 -8.86
N ARG A 221 8.60 5.96 -9.40
CA ARG A 221 8.49 7.25 -10.09
C ARG A 221 9.28 7.23 -11.39
N LYS A 222 9.00 8.16 -12.29
CA LYS A 222 9.87 8.36 -13.43
C LYS A 222 11.26 8.77 -12.96
N ALA A 223 12.28 8.18 -13.55
CA ALA A 223 13.64 8.51 -13.19
C ALA A 223 13.96 9.95 -13.58
N ASP A 224 14.50 10.71 -12.63
CA ASP A 224 15.03 12.05 -12.92
C ASP A 224 16.46 11.94 -13.44
N VAL A 225 16.63 12.20 -14.70
CA VAL A 225 17.95 12.24 -15.36
C VAL A 225 18.49 13.66 -15.52
N ASN A 226 17.80 14.69 -15.02
CA ASN A 226 18.18 16.09 -15.25
C ASN A 226 19.52 16.42 -14.62
N ALA A 227 19.75 16.05 -13.37
CA ALA A 227 21.04 16.26 -12.69
C ALA A 227 22.20 15.60 -13.45
N TYR A 228 21.98 14.38 -13.96
CA TYR A 228 22.97 13.69 -14.79
C TYR A 228 23.20 14.39 -16.14
N LEU A 229 22.14 14.84 -16.80
CA LEU A 229 22.22 15.61 -18.05
C LEU A 229 22.97 16.93 -17.84
N ASP A 230 22.77 17.62 -16.73
CA ASP A 230 23.46 18.87 -16.43
C ASP A 230 24.96 18.65 -16.14
N LYS A 231 25.31 17.55 -15.49
CA LYS A 231 26.70 17.12 -15.36
C LYS A 231 27.31 16.88 -16.74
N LEU A 232 26.68 16.10 -17.61
CA LEU A 232 27.16 15.82 -18.96
C LEU A 232 27.28 17.07 -19.81
N ARG A 233 26.38 18.05 -19.67
CA ARG A 233 26.45 19.33 -20.37
C ARG A 233 27.65 20.15 -19.91
N ARG A 234 27.93 20.19 -18.61
CA ARG A 234 29.12 20.85 -18.04
C ARG A 234 30.40 20.20 -18.55
N ASP A 235 30.46 18.87 -18.55
CA ASP A 235 31.59 18.10 -19.03
C ASP A 235 31.81 18.36 -20.54
N ALA A 236 30.73 18.36 -21.34
CA ALA A 236 30.80 18.67 -22.76
C ALA A 236 31.22 20.12 -23.06
N ALA A 237 30.86 21.09 -22.21
CA ALA A 237 31.25 22.49 -22.34
C ALA A 237 32.76 22.69 -22.07
N ASN A 238 33.32 21.92 -21.14
CA ASN A 238 34.72 21.98 -20.74
C ASN A 238 35.64 21.14 -21.64
N GLU A 239 35.09 20.36 -22.58
CA GLU A 239 35.85 19.47 -23.46
C GLU A 239 36.53 20.28 -24.58
N PRO A 240 37.88 20.27 -24.71
CA PRO A 240 38.58 21.04 -25.70
C PRO A 240 38.48 20.43 -27.12
N ASP A 241 38.41 19.10 -27.25
CA ASP A 241 38.32 18.41 -28.53
C ASP A 241 36.91 18.47 -29.13
N ALA A 242 36.80 19.05 -30.33
CA ALA A 242 35.53 19.19 -31.04
C ALA A 242 34.88 17.83 -31.41
N ALA A 243 35.68 16.80 -31.71
CA ALA A 243 35.18 15.47 -32.05
C ALA A 243 34.60 14.76 -30.81
N VAL A 244 35.28 14.88 -29.67
CA VAL A 244 34.82 14.36 -28.37
C VAL A 244 33.56 15.10 -27.92
N ARG A 245 33.54 16.43 -28.03
CA ARG A 245 32.36 17.26 -27.72
C ARG A 245 31.15 16.87 -28.56
N LYS A 246 31.31 16.58 -29.85
CA LYS A 246 30.22 16.09 -30.71
C LYS A 246 29.67 14.73 -30.24
N ARG A 247 30.53 13.84 -29.76
CA ARG A 247 30.12 12.55 -29.18
C ARG A 247 29.34 12.75 -27.86
N HIS A 248 29.84 13.64 -26.98
CA HIS A 248 29.13 14.01 -25.75
C HIS A 248 27.70 14.52 -26.05
N MET A 249 27.56 15.41 -27.03
CA MET A 249 26.24 15.92 -27.44
C MET A 249 25.32 14.83 -28.01
N SER A 250 25.87 13.83 -28.68
CA SER A 250 25.09 12.68 -29.15
C SER A 250 24.65 11.79 -28.00
N TYR A 251 25.51 11.59 -27.00
CA TYR A 251 25.23 10.85 -25.79
C TYR A 251 24.19 11.58 -24.92
N ILE A 252 24.28 12.89 -24.75
CA ILE A 252 23.28 13.73 -24.06
C ILE A 252 21.89 13.54 -24.69
N ARG A 253 21.81 13.55 -26.04
CA ARG A 253 20.55 13.29 -26.76
C ARG A 253 20.01 11.88 -26.53
N PHE A 254 20.88 10.89 -26.44
CA PHE A 254 20.53 9.50 -26.13
C PHE A 254 19.97 9.39 -24.70
N VAL A 255 20.68 9.92 -23.69
CA VAL A 255 20.27 9.93 -22.29
C VAL A 255 18.91 10.65 -22.12
N LYS A 256 18.75 11.83 -22.73
CA LYS A 256 17.49 12.57 -22.70
C LYS A 256 16.31 11.75 -23.27
N ARG A 257 16.53 11.04 -24.37
CA ARG A 257 15.51 10.19 -24.98
C ARG A 257 15.15 9.00 -24.09
N LEU A 258 16.14 8.41 -23.45
CA LEU A 258 15.96 7.26 -22.56
C LEU A 258 15.21 7.65 -21.28
N GLY A 259 15.61 8.74 -20.63
CA GLY A 259 14.98 9.23 -19.40
C GLY A 259 13.55 9.73 -19.59
N SER A 260 13.24 10.31 -20.78
CA SER A 260 11.92 10.88 -21.04
C SER A 260 10.83 9.85 -21.33
N ARG A 261 11.17 8.61 -21.74
CA ARG A 261 10.19 7.62 -22.20
C ARG A 261 9.90 6.53 -21.16
N ASP A 262 10.92 5.83 -20.69
CA ASP A 262 10.72 4.51 -20.09
C ASP A 262 11.43 4.32 -18.75
N ALA A 263 12.33 5.22 -18.36
CA ALA A 263 13.13 5.04 -17.17
C ALA A 263 12.34 5.27 -15.89
N VAL A 264 12.42 4.31 -14.98
CA VAL A 264 11.76 4.29 -13.68
C VAL A 264 12.81 4.19 -12.59
N SER A 265 12.67 4.96 -11.53
CA SER A 265 13.41 4.78 -10.28
C SER A 265 12.45 4.42 -9.15
N ARG A 266 12.98 3.72 -8.15
CA ARG A 266 12.21 3.32 -6.97
C ARG A 266 12.80 3.93 -5.73
N ARG A 267 11.92 4.46 -4.89
CA ARG A 267 12.25 4.91 -3.55
C ARG A 267 11.65 3.94 -2.54
N PHE A 268 12.37 3.71 -1.46
CA PHE A 268 11.98 2.79 -0.40
C PHE A 268 11.91 3.54 0.91
N PHE A 269 10.82 3.33 1.64
CA PHE A 269 10.60 4.04 2.90
C PHE A 269 10.25 3.05 4.01
N VAL A 270 10.70 3.36 5.21
CA VAL A 270 10.14 2.83 6.45
C VAL A 270 9.43 3.96 7.18
N ILE A 271 8.18 3.70 7.55
CA ILE A 271 7.30 4.64 8.21
C ILE A 271 6.90 4.02 9.55
N PHE A 272 7.04 4.79 10.61
CA PHE A 272 6.63 4.40 11.96
C PHE A 272 6.08 5.59 12.73
N GLN A 273 5.28 5.29 13.74
CA GLN A 273 4.66 6.30 14.58
C GLN A 273 5.18 6.22 16.00
N TYR A 274 5.09 7.34 16.72
CA TYR A 274 5.30 7.38 18.15
C TYR A 274 4.20 6.57 18.86
N GLU A 275 4.61 5.80 19.86
CA GLU A 275 3.71 4.98 20.67
C GLU A 275 3.80 5.45 22.12
N ALA A 276 2.72 6.09 22.60
CA ALA A 276 2.67 6.56 23.97
C ALA A 276 2.75 5.39 24.98
N PRO A 277 3.57 5.50 26.04
CA PRO A 277 3.55 4.57 27.15
C PRO A 277 2.15 4.53 27.81
N THR A 278 1.70 3.35 28.18
CA THR A 278 0.31 3.11 28.65
C THR A 278 -0.07 3.91 29.91
N ASN A 279 0.90 4.44 30.66
CA ASN A 279 0.71 5.06 31.97
C ASN A 279 0.97 6.57 32.03
N GLU A 280 1.39 7.21 30.93
CA GLU A 280 1.74 8.64 30.94
C GLU A 280 0.70 9.47 30.20
N ARG A 281 0.11 10.45 30.89
CA ARG A 281 -0.95 11.32 30.34
C ARG A 281 -0.45 12.64 29.75
N ASN A 282 0.77 13.09 30.13
CA ASN A 282 1.33 14.36 29.65
C ASN A 282 2.76 14.13 29.16
N ILE A 283 2.90 13.81 27.86
CA ILE A 283 4.19 13.62 27.21
C ILE A 283 4.55 14.92 26.51
N SER A 284 5.78 15.40 26.73
CA SER A 284 6.28 16.60 26.10
C SER A 284 6.64 16.32 24.63
N TYR A 285 6.44 17.31 23.75
CA TYR A 285 6.83 17.18 22.34
C TYR A 285 8.33 16.85 22.19
N ALA A 286 9.19 17.40 23.02
CA ALA A 286 10.63 17.10 23.02
C ALA A 286 10.94 15.62 23.30
N GLU A 287 10.15 14.98 24.15
CA GLU A 287 10.27 13.55 24.45
C GLU A 287 9.82 12.68 23.26
N ILE A 288 8.75 13.08 22.57
CA ILE A 288 8.28 12.44 21.35
C ILE A 288 9.39 12.48 20.28
N VAL A 289 9.97 13.66 20.04
CA VAL A 289 11.08 13.85 19.10
C VAL A 289 12.26 12.96 19.48
N SER A 290 12.70 12.97 20.74
CA SER A 290 13.82 12.16 21.23
C SER A 290 13.60 10.66 21.04
N THR A 291 12.37 10.19 21.30
CA THR A 291 12.00 8.77 21.12
C THR A 291 12.01 8.35 19.66
N LEU A 292 11.44 9.18 18.78
CA LEU A 292 11.44 8.92 17.34
C LEU A 292 12.86 8.94 16.75
N GLU A 293 13.71 9.88 17.19
CA GLU A 293 15.11 9.95 16.77
C GLU A 293 15.95 8.76 17.29
N THR A 294 15.67 8.30 18.50
CA THR A 294 16.30 7.07 19.02
C THR A 294 15.89 5.85 18.20
N THR A 295 14.61 5.76 17.85
CA THR A 295 14.09 4.72 16.98
C THR A 295 14.73 4.78 15.59
N ALA A 296 14.87 5.98 15.00
CA ALA A 296 15.54 6.18 13.71
C ALA A 296 17.01 5.73 13.74
N ARG A 297 17.73 6.02 14.85
CA ARG A 297 19.11 5.53 15.06
C ARG A 297 19.19 4.01 15.14
N ASN A 298 18.22 3.36 15.77
CA ASN A 298 18.13 1.90 15.79
C ASN A 298 17.94 1.35 14.38
N PHE A 299 17.02 1.93 13.59
CA PHE A 299 16.84 1.55 12.18
C PHE A 299 18.14 1.70 11.39
N ARG A 300 18.87 2.83 11.56
CA ARG A 300 20.17 3.06 10.90
C ARG A 300 21.17 1.94 11.22
N THR A 301 21.29 1.57 12.47
CA THR A 301 22.24 0.56 12.94
C THR A 301 21.94 -0.82 12.37
N TYR A 302 20.69 -1.27 12.46
CA TYR A 302 20.32 -2.60 11.99
C TYR A 302 20.25 -2.70 10.47
N LEU A 303 19.80 -1.66 9.78
CA LEU A 303 19.79 -1.64 8.31
C LEU A 303 21.20 -1.61 7.74
N ALA A 304 22.14 -0.94 8.38
CA ALA A 304 23.56 -1.01 8.01
C ALA A 304 24.11 -2.44 8.09
N GLN A 305 23.68 -3.24 9.08
CA GLN A 305 24.02 -4.67 9.15
C GLN A 305 23.38 -5.49 8.01
N CYS A 306 22.24 -5.05 7.49
CA CYS A 306 21.64 -5.63 6.28
C CYS A 306 22.37 -5.20 5.00
N GLY A 307 23.24 -4.19 5.08
CA GLY A 307 23.92 -3.57 3.94
C GLY A 307 23.13 -2.47 3.27
N ASN A 308 22.05 -1.98 3.89
CA ASN A 308 21.30 -0.80 3.46
C ASN A 308 21.85 0.46 4.11
N ALA A 309 21.71 1.59 3.43
CA ALA A 309 21.94 2.91 4.00
C ALA A 309 20.60 3.66 4.16
N ILE A 310 20.53 4.55 5.14
CA ILE A 310 19.46 5.55 5.20
C ILE A 310 19.95 6.76 4.40
N VAL A 311 19.09 7.25 3.52
CA VAL A 311 19.36 8.47 2.75
C VAL A 311 19.17 9.66 3.68
N GLU A 312 20.21 10.48 3.81
CA GLU A 312 20.16 11.70 4.63
C GLU A 312 19.71 12.86 3.74
N HIS A 313 18.78 13.65 4.23
CA HIS A 313 18.26 14.83 3.58
C HIS A 313 18.67 16.08 4.34
N GLU A 314 19.08 17.14 3.64
CA GLU A 314 19.47 18.42 4.27
C GLU A 314 18.29 19.07 5.01
N ASN A 315 17.09 18.94 4.47
CA ASN A 315 15.84 19.42 5.05
C ASN A 315 14.81 18.28 5.10
N GLU A 316 14.64 17.69 6.29
CA GLU A 316 13.71 16.57 6.48
C GLU A 316 12.24 16.99 6.32
N ASP A 317 11.87 18.23 6.62
CA ASP A 317 10.50 18.73 6.46
C ASP A 317 10.13 18.88 4.96
N GLU A 318 11.09 19.40 4.18
CA GLU A 318 10.95 19.47 2.71
C GLU A 318 10.90 18.07 2.09
N PHE A 319 11.73 17.15 2.58
CA PHE A 319 11.72 15.76 2.15
C PHE A 319 10.34 15.09 2.36
N ILE A 320 9.74 15.23 3.54
CA ILE A 320 8.40 14.69 3.81
C ILE A 320 7.38 15.30 2.86
N THR A 321 7.45 16.62 2.65
CA THR A 321 6.58 17.35 1.73
C THR A 321 6.72 16.83 0.30
N ASP A 322 7.97 16.58 -0.17
CA ASP A 322 8.27 16.01 -1.50
C ASP A 322 7.68 14.60 -1.66
N VAL A 323 7.79 13.76 -0.63
CA VAL A 323 7.21 12.41 -0.67
C VAL A 323 5.70 12.45 -0.90
N PHE A 324 4.96 13.28 -0.16
CA PHE A 324 3.53 13.43 -0.36
C PHE A 324 3.18 14.12 -1.66
N TYR A 325 3.90 15.19 -2.04
CA TYR A 325 3.70 15.89 -3.29
C TYR A 325 3.85 14.95 -4.48
N THR A 326 4.95 14.21 -4.54
CA THR A 326 5.24 13.27 -5.63
C THR A 326 4.23 12.11 -5.67
N LEU A 327 3.78 11.63 -4.51
CA LEU A 327 2.79 10.55 -4.41
C LEU A 327 1.41 10.98 -4.93
N LEU A 328 1.00 12.21 -4.58
CA LEU A 328 -0.33 12.74 -4.89
C LEU A 328 -0.40 13.41 -6.26
N ASN A 329 0.73 13.90 -6.80
CA ASN A 329 0.81 14.64 -8.06
C ASN A 329 1.79 13.96 -9.03
N ARG A 330 1.57 12.68 -9.35
CA ARG A 330 2.50 11.85 -10.12
C ARG A 330 2.85 12.39 -11.51
N ARG A 331 1.89 13.06 -12.16
CA ARG A 331 2.10 13.67 -13.46
C ARG A 331 2.72 15.05 -13.33
N THR A 332 2.14 15.87 -12.46
CA THR A 332 2.56 17.27 -12.27
C THR A 332 3.95 17.34 -11.65
N ALA A 333 4.30 16.48 -10.69
CA ALA A 333 5.61 16.46 -10.03
C ALA A 333 6.79 16.14 -10.97
N VAL A 334 6.54 15.53 -12.14
CA VAL A 334 7.57 15.32 -13.17
C VAL A 334 7.90 16.61 -13.91
N GLN A 335 6.96 17.55 -13.99
CA GLN A 335 7.07 18.80 -14.74
C GLN A 335 7.42 19.99 -13.86
N VAL A 336 6.84 20.03 -12.66
CA VAL A 336 6.97 21.11 -11.68
C VAL A 336 7.64 20.55 -10.43
N PRO A 337 8.89 20.89 -10.14
CA PRO A 337 9.56 20.50 -8.90
C PRO A 337 8.84 21.08 -7.67
N LEU A 338 9.02 20.46 -6.50
CA LEU A 338 8.39 20.92 -5.26
C LEU A 338 8.70 22.38 -4.93
N GLN A 339 9.92 22.83 -5.15
CA GLN A 339 10.33 24.22 -4.88
C GLN A 339 9.55 25.24 -5.72
N GLU A 340 9.33 24.95 -7.00
CA GLU A 340 8.51 25.78 -7.88
C GLU A 340 7.04 25.75 -7.41
N ARG A 341 6.53 24.57 -7.03
CA ARG A 341 5.20 24.41 -6.45
C ARG A 341 5.01 25.23 -5.17
N ILE A 342 6.02 25.25 -4.28
CA ILE A 342 5.99 26.07 -3.06
C ILE A 342 5.88 27.55 -3.42
N GLN A 343 6.69 28.02 -4.37
CA GLN A 343 6.65 29.42 -4.81
C GLN A 343 5.28 29.81 -5.41
N ASP A 344 4.69 28.93 -6.23
CA ASP A 344 3.36 29.15 -6.82
C ASP A 344 2.26 29.26 -5.77
N VAL A 345 2.29 28.37 -4.77
CA VAL A 345 1.31 28.38 -3.67
C VAL A 345 1.48 29.62 -2.82
N LEU A 346 2.73 29.99 -2.45
CA LEU A 346 3.01 31.20 -1.68
C LEU A 346 2.59 32.46 -2.44
N ALA A 347 2.90 32.57 -3.73
CA ALA A 347 2.48 33.68 -4.57
C ALA A 347 0.93 33.79 -4.65
N SER A 348 0.25 32.66 -4.78
CA SER A 348 -1.22 32.61 -4.80
C SER A 348 -1.84 33.07 -3.48
N TYR A 349 -1.27 32.68 -2.34
CA TYR A 349 -1.74 33.12 -1.03
C TYR A 349 -1.48 34.60 -0.77
N LEU A 350 -0.29 35.10 -1.15
CA LEU A 350 0.05 36.53 -1.04
C LEU A 350 -0.87 37.40 -1.91
N ALA A 351 -1.26 36.93 -3.09
CA ALA A 351 -2.17 37.68 -3.97
C ALA A 351 -3.61 37.74 -3.43
N GLN A 352 -4.02 36.81 -2.57
CA GLN A 352 -5.38 36.73 -2.03
C GLN A 352 -5.52 37.30 -0.61
N ASN A 353 -4.43 37.39 0.16
CA ASN A 353 -4.44 37.74 1.58
C ASN A 353 -3.27 38.64 1.93
N ASP A 354 -3.34 39.32 3.09
CA ASP A 354 -2.22 40.06 3.66
C ASP A 354 -1.08 39.14 4.08
N ALA A 355 0.15 39.68 4.17
CA ALA A 355 1.36 38.93 4.51
C ALA A 355 1.26 38.14 5.83
N THR A 356 0.40 38.55 6.76
CA THR A 356 0.10 37.85 8.03
C THR A 356 -0.61 36.50 7.85
N ALA A 357 -1.10 36.19 6.65
CA ALA A 357 -1.78 34.93 6.35
C ALA A 357 -0.81 33.79 5.98
N LEU A 358 0.49 34.06 5.80
CA LEU A 358 1.47 33.05 5.44
C LEU A 358 1.62 31.96 6.53
N ASP A 359 1.54 32.35 7.79
CA ASP A 359 1.61 31.41 8.93
C ASP A 359 0.39 30.48 9.02
N LYS A 360 -0.68 30.79 8.26
CA LYS A 360 -1.92 30.01 8.26
C LYS A 360 -2.03 29.04 7.06
N ILE A 361 -0.99 28.95 6.21
CA ILE A 361 -1.03 28.02 5.08
C ILE A 361 -0.90 26.59 5.63
N PRO A 362 -1.91 25.73 5.43
CA PRO A 362 -1.80 24.34 5.87
C PRO A 362 -0.72 23.62 5.04
N PRO A 363 0.13 22.77 5.64
CA PRO A 363 1.16 22.03 4.91
C PRO A 363 0.59 21.23 3.73
N ALA A 364 -0.63 20.73 3.86
CA ALA A 364 -1.33 20.04 2.80
C ALA A 364 -1.51 20.88 1.52
N ALA A 365 -1.47 22.22 1.58
CA ALA A 365 -1.61 23.10 0.41
C ALA A 365 -0.50 22.88 -0.63
N PHE A 366 0.69 22.52 -0.20
CA PHE A 366 1.83 22.24 -1.07
C PHE A 366 1.74 20.86 -1.74
N MET A 367 0.98 19.92 -1.14
CA MET A 367 0.96 18.49 -1.51
C MET A 367 -0.28 18.07 -2.29
N ILE A 368 -1.43 18.73 -2.06
CA ILE A 368 -2.71 18.27 -2.61
C ILE A 368 -2.78 18.40 -4.13
N PRO A 369 -3.41 17.42 -4.80
CA PRO A 369 -3.70 17.51 -6.22
C PRO A 369 -4.86 18.48 -6.50
N PRO A 370 -5.02 18.91 -7.76
CA PRO A 370 -6.14 19.82 -8.12
C PRO A 370 -7.52 19.21 -7.93
N SER A 371 -7.64 17.89 -8.04
CA SER A 371 -8.89 17.16 -7.79
C SER A 371 -8.66 15.68 -7.58
N LEU A 372 -9.59 15.05 -6.85
CA LEU A 372 -9.65 13.61 -6.64
C LEU A 372 -11.04 13.11 -7.06
N ASP A 373 -11.11 12.29 -8.11
CA ASP A 373 -12.35 11.69 -8.59
C ASP A 373 -12.56 10.30 -7.98
N LEU A 374 -13.55 10.19 -7.10
CA LEU A 374 -13.98 8.96 -6.41
C LEU A 374 -15.28 8.40 -7.01
N LYS A 375 -15.63 8.73 -8.26
CA LYS A 375 -16.89 8.28 -8.89
C LYS A 375 -16.89 6.82 -9.32
N HIS A 376 -15.72 6.21 -9.47
CA HIS A 376 -15.59 4.86 -9.98
C HIS A 376 -15.34 3.86 -8.85
N GLY A 377 -16.02 2.71 -8.92
CA GLY A 377 -15.94 1.68 -7.89
C GLY A 377 -14.70 0.77 -7.96
N ARG A 378 -13.90 0.85 -9.03
CA ARG A 378 -12.73 -0.01 -9.26
C ARG A 378 -11.41 0.74 -9.27
N TYR A 379 -11.43 2.04 -9.49
CA TYR A 379 -10.27 2.93 -9.53
C TYR A 379 -10.66 4.34 -9.10
N LEU A 380 -9.70 5.15 -8.77
CA LEU A 380 -9.83 6.60 -8.62
C LEU A 380 -8.99 7.32 -9.69
N TYR A 381 -9.29 8.58 -9.93
CA TYR A 381 -8.55 9.42 -10.85
C TYR A 381 -8.03 10.66 -10.15
N MET A 382 -6.72 10.89 -10.24
CA MET A 382 -6.01 11.96 -9.54
C MET A 382 -4.82 12.42 -10.39
N ASP A 383 -4.64 13.73 -10.52
CA ASP A 383 -3.53 14.35 -11.27
C ASP A 383 -3.32 13.75 -12.68
N GLY A 384 -4.41 13.48 -13.42
CA GLY A 384 -4.31 12.94 -14.78
C GLY A 384 -3.96 11.45 -14.86
N ILE A 385 -3.94 10.72 -13.73
CA ILE A 385 -3.58 9.31 -13.63
C ILE A 385 -4.69 8.51 -12.94
N TYR A 386 -4.92 7.31 -13.42
CA TYR A 386 -5.84 6.33 -12.82
C TYR A 386 -5.09 5.47 -11.81
N HIS A 387 -5.69 5.26 -10.63
CA HIS A 387 -5.13 4.47 -9.53
C HIS A 387 -6.08 3.34 -9.16
N ALA A 388 -5.59 2.13 -9.09
CA ALA A 388 -6.31 0.96 -8.58
C ALA A 388 -5.53 0.34 -7.42
N TYR A 389 -6.26 -0.21 -6.45
CA TYR A 389 -5.69 -0.78 -5.24
C TYR A 389 -6.05 -2.26 -5.15
N LEU A 390 -5.03 -3.09 -4.92
CA LEU A 390 -5.17 -4.52 -4.74
C LEU A 390 -4.53 -4.94 -3.41
N MET A 391 -5.07 -5.99 -2.80
CA MET A 391 -4.49 -6.58 -1.59
C MET A 391 -4.41 -8.10 -1.74
N ILE A 392 -3.47 -8.72 -1.04
CA ILE A 392 -3.41 -10.18 -0.94
C ILE A 392 -4.42 -10.60 0.12
N PRO A 393 -5.46 -11.39 -0.22
CA PRO A 393 -6.41 -11.87 0.78
C PRO A 393 -5.73 -12.79 1.79
N ALA A 394 -6.32 -12.91 2.98
CA ALA A 394 -5.74 -13.69 4.08
C ALA A 394 -5.47 -15.16 3.72
N ASP A 395 -6.25 -15.72 2.80
CA ASP A 395 -6.13 -17.07 2.25
C ASP A 395 -5.35 -17.14 0.92
N GLY A 396 -4.94 -15.98 0.38
CA GLY A 396 -4.22 -15.88 -0.91
C GLY A 396 -2.70 -15.96 -0.81
N TYR A 397 -2.14 -16.29 0.33
CA TYR A 397 -0.70 -16.47 0.52
C TYR A 397 -0.29 -17.93 0.30
N ARG A 398 0.84 -18.13 -0.35
CA ARG A 398 1.52 -19.44 -0.43
C ARG A 398 1.90 -19.92 0.97
N ALA A 399 1.85 -21.23 1.20
CA ALA A 399 2.18 -21.82 2.51
C ALA A 399 3.67 -21.68 2.90
N GLN A 400 4.56 -21.67 1.93
CA GLN A 400 6.01 -21.52 2.14
C GLN A 400 6.58 -20.51 1.17
N VAL A 401 7.42 -19.62 1.66
CA VAL A 401 8.12 -18.60 0.87
C VAL A 401 9.63 -18.68 1.10
N ILE A 402 10.39 -18.24 0.13
CA ILE A 402 11.84 -18.06 0.25
C ILE A 402 12.17 -16.63 0.63
N ALA A 403 13.33 -16.39 1.20
CA ALA A 403 13.81 -15.04 1.48
C ALA A 403 13.83 -14.18 0.21
N GLY A 404 13.37 -12.94 0.31
CA GLY A 404 13.35 -11.99 -0.81
C GLY A 404 12.28 -12.25 -1.87
N TRP A 405 11.27 -13.10 -1.62
CA TRP A 405 10.17 -13.35 -2.55
C TRP A 405 9.44 -12.08 -2.97
N MET A 406 9.39 -11.06 -2.10
CA MET A 406 8.79 -9.76 -2.43
C MET A 406 9.56 -8.98 -3.51
N ALA A 407 10.80 -9.35 -3.81
CA ALA A 407 11.60 -8.65 -4.81
C ALA A 407 10.92 -8.57 -6.18
N LEU A 408 10.22 -9.64 -6.59
CA LEU A 408 9.47 -9.65 -7.85
C LEU A 408 8.28 -8.67 -7.83
N LEU A 409 7.56 -8.60 -6.71
CA LEU A 409 6.42 -7.70 -6.56
C LEU A 409 6.89 -6.24 -6.49
N VAL A 410 7.89 -5.94 -5.68
CA VAL A 410 8.44 -4.60 -5.50
C VAL A 410 9.07 -4.07 -6.80
N ASN A 411 9.64 -4.95 -7.63
CA ASN A 411 10.27 -4.59 -8.91
C ASN A 411 9.38 -4.87 -10.13
N ALA A 412 8.08 -5.00 -9.97
CA ALA A 412 7.15 -5.46 -11.01
C ALA A 412 6.92 -4.48 -12.19
N GLY A 413 7.63 -3.38 -12.28
CA GLY A 413 7.55 -2.44 -13.40
C GLY A 413 7.09 -1.03 -13.00
N ASP A 414 6.80 -0.22 -14.02
CA ASP A 414 6.36 1.16 -13.84
C ASP A 414 4.93 1.23 -13.29
N GLY A 415 4.69 2.19 -12.38
CA GLY A 415 3.37 2.46 -11.83
C GLY A 415 2.87 1.41 -10.83
N ILE A 416 3.76 0.58 -10.30
CA ILE A 416 3.46 -0.38 -9.24
C ILE A 416 4.13 0.08 -7.94
N ASP A 417 3.33 0.39 -6.93
CA ASP A 417 3.82 0.64 -5.57
C ASP A 417 3.36 -0.47 -4.65
N VAL A 418 4.14 -0.73 -3.62
CA VAL A 418 3.86 -1.78 -2.65
C VAL A 418 3.98 -1.22 -1.25
N ASP A 419 2.94 -1.42 -0.45
CA ASP A 419 2.92 -1.12 0.97
C ASP A 419 2.83 -2.44 1.75
N LEU A 420 3.80 -2.71 2.61
CA LEU A 420 3.79 -3.81 3.57
C LEU A 420 3.49 -3.23 4.96
N PHE A 421 2.39 -3.63 5.54
CA PHE A 421 2.03 -3.29 6.91
C PHE A 421 2.38 -4.45 7.83
N LEU A 422 3.11 -4.17 8.91
CA LEU A 422 3.38 -5.11 9.99
C LEU A 422 2.86 -4.53 11.31
N GLU A 423 2.07 -5.31 12.04
CA GLU A 423 1.57 -4.94 13.36
C GLU A 423 1.90 -6.04 14.36
N ARG A 424 2.84 -5.76 15.28
CA ARG A 424 3.22 -6.68 16.35
C ARG A 424 2.09 -6.81 17.36
N GLN A 425 1.83 -8.02 17.83
CA GLN A 425 0.77 -8.31 18.78
C GLN A 425 1.33 -8.72 20.14
N PRO A 426 0.64 -8.38 21.25
CA PRO A 426 1.04 -8.81 22.59
C PRO A 426 1.10 -10.33 22.70
N LYS A 427 2.28 -10.84 23.10
CA LYS A 427 2.61 -12.27 23.12
C LYS A 427 1.66 -13.08 24.00
N GLU A 428 1.41 -12.62 25.22
CA GLU A 428 0.57 -13.32 26.21
C GLU A 428 -0.87 -13.49 25.69
N ARG A 429 -1.41 -12.43 25.13
CA ARG A 429 -2.77 -12.43 24.55
C ARG A 429 -2.86 -13.39 23.37
N MET A 430 -1.84 -13.46 22.54
CA MET A 430 -1.82 -14.34 21.36
C MET A 430 -1.65 -15.80 21.78
N MET A 431 -0.79 -16.10 22.75
CA MET A 431 -0.63 -17.44 23.32
C MET A 431 -1.96 -18.00 23.84
N GLN A 432 -2.73 -17.18 24.57
CA GLN A 432 -4.05 -17.58 25.10
C GLN A 432 -5.05 -17.85 23.96
N LYS A 433 -5.15 -16.93 22.97
CA LYS A 433 -6.07 -17.08 21.84
C LYS A 433 -5.74 -18.32 21.00
N ILE A 434 -4.47 -18.54 20.68
CA ILE A 434 -4.02 -19.69 19.91
C ILE A 434 -4.32 -20.97 20.70
N GLY A 435 -4.01 -21.01 21.99
CA GLY A 435 -4.31 -22.15 22.86
C GLY A 435 -5.79 -22.48 22.93
N GLN A 436 -6.66 -21.47 23.00
CA GLN A 436 -8.11 -21.63 22.98
C GLN A 436 -8.60 -22.20 21.64
N GLN A 437 -8.11 -21.66 20.52
CA GLN A 437 -8.50 -22.13 19.20
C GLN A 437 -8.03 -23.57 18.91
N ILE A 438 -6.81 -23.94 19.32
CA ILE A 438 -6.35 -25.32 19.23
C ILE A 438 -7.31 -26.27 19.96
N ARG A 439 -7.76 -25.90 21.16
CA ARG A 439 -8.75 -26.72 21.93
C ARG A 439 -10.08 -26.87 21.18
N ILE A 440 -10.58 -25.75 20.60
CA ILE A 440 -11.82 -25.77 19.81
C ILE A 440 -11.67 -26.68 18.58
N ASN A 441 -10.58 -26.55 17.84
CA ASN A 441 -10.35 -27.37 16.66
C ASN A 441 -10.14 -28.84 16.99
N ARG A 442 -9.48 -29.15 18.10
CA ARG A 442 -9.35 -30.55 18.62
C ARG A 442 -10.69 -31.16 19.03
N SER A 443 -11.60 -30.36 19.61
CA SER A 443 -12.95 -30.84 19.93
C SER A 443 -13.70 -31.18 18.65
N LYS A 444 -13.65 -30.29 17.65
CA LYS A 444 -14.30 -30.51 16.36
C LYS A 444 -13.79 -31.75 15.62
N ILE A 445 -12.49 -32.01 15.68
CA ILE A 445 -11.88 -33.14 14.95
C ILE A 445 -12.35 -34.49 15.53
N LYS A 446 -12.70 -34.55 16.81
CA LYS A 446 -13.26 -35.77 17.43
C LYS A 446 -14.66 -36.13 16.93
N ASP A 447 -15.38 -35.11 16.47
CA ASP A 447 -16.77 -35.24 15.98
C ASP A 447 -16.82 -35.44 14.46
N THR A 448 -15.64 -35.43 13.77
CA THR A 448 -15.51 -35.49 12.30
C THR A 448 -14.95 -36.87 11.91
N SER A 449 -15.54 -37.53 10.90
CA SER A 449 -15.03 -38.80 10.41
C SER A 449 -13.72 -38.60 9.61
N ASP A 450 -12.78 -39.55 9.68
CA ASP A 450 -11.45 -39.49 9.02
C ASP A 450 -11.52 -39.37 7.48
N THR A 451 -12.66 -39.61 6.89
CA THR A 451 -12.89 -39.59 5.42
C THR A 451 -13.32 -38.23 4.88
N ASN A 452 -13.48 -37.22 5.72
CA ASN A 452 -13.95 -35.90 5.33
C ASN A 452 -12.77 -34.94 5.10
N SER A 453 -12.86 -34.12 4.03
CA SER A 453 -11.94 -32.99 3.77
C SER A 453 -11.81 -32.06 5.01
N ASP A 454 -12.81 -32.01 5.88
CA ASP A 454 -12.82 -31.27 7.12
C ASP A 454 -11.77 -31.74 8.12
N PHE A 455 -11.43 -33.04 8.13
CA PHE A 455 -10.40 -33.61 9.00
C PHE A 455 -9.01 -33.06 8.65
N ASP A 456 -8.66 -33.05 7.37
CA ASP A 456 -7.37 -32.56 6.89
C ASP A 456 -7.20 -31.06 7.17
N ASP A 457 -8.25 -30.26 6.94
CA ASP A 457 -8.21 -28.82 7.19
C ASP A 457 -8.11 -28.49 8.68
N LEU A 458 -8.84 -29.19 9.54
CA LEU A 458 -8.74 -29.05 10.99
C LEU A 458 -7.37 -29.52 11.52
N SER A 459 -6.84 -30.59 10.96
CA SER A 459 -5.50 -31.11 11.29
C SER A 459 -4.42 -30.09 10.91
N ASN A 460 -4.48 -29.52 9.70
CA ASN A 460 -3.57 -28.48 9.23
C ASN A 460 -3.69 -27.19 10.07
N ALA A 461 -4.91 -26.81 10.46
CA ALA A 461 -5.14 -25.68 11.35
C ALA A 461 -4.51 -25.94 12.74
N ILE A 462 -4.67 -27.13 13.32
CA ILE A 462 -4.06 -27.49 14.59
C ILE A 462 -2.53 -27.44 14.49
N ARG A 463 -1.95 -28.00 13.41
CA ARG A 463 -0.50 -27.96 13.16
C ARG A 463 0.00 -26.52 13.06
N SER A 464 -0.69 -25.68 12.31
CA SER A 464 -0.38 -24.23 12.20
C SER A 464 -0.45 -23.53 13.57
N GLY A 465 -1.43 -23.88 14.40
CA GLY A 465 -1.54 -23.36 15.74
C GLY A 465 -0.39 -23.76 16.67
N TYR A 466 0.06 -25.01 16.60
CA TYR A 466 1.25 -25.46 17.34
C TYR A 466 2.51 -24.77 16.87
N TYR A 467 2.71 -24.63 15.54
CA TYR A 467 3.83 -23.89 14.97
C TYR A 467 3.89 -22.45 15.52
N LEU A 468 2.78 -21.74 15.52
CA LEU A 468 2.70 -20.38 16.06
C LEU A 468 3.00 -20.35 17.57
N LYS A 469 2.48 -21.31 18.33
CA LYS A 469 2.70 -21.41 19.77
C LYS A 469 4.16 -21.72 20.10
N ASP A 470 4.78 -22.63 19.35
CA ASP A 470 6.18 -23.01 19.49
C ASP A 470 7.11 -21.83 19.17
N GLY A 471 6.90 -21.13 18.07
CA GLY A 471 7.66 -19.91 17.73
C GLY A 471 7.57 -18.84 18.82
N LEU A 472 6.37 -18.60 19.35
CA LEU A 472 6.19 -17.68 20.48
C LEU A 472 6.94 -18.15 21.74
N ALA A 473 6.96 -19.46 22.03
CA ALA A 473 7.74 -20.02 23.14
C ALA A 473 9.26 -19.84 22.91
N ASN A 474 9.72 -19.94 21.67
CA ASN A 474 11.13 -19.79 21.24
C ASN A 474 11.53 -18.33 20.96
N ASN A 475 10.93 -17.37 21.65
CA ASN A 475 11.27 -15.95 21.59
C ASN A 475 11.06 -15.28 20.23
N GLU A 476 10.13 -15.78 19.41
CA GLU A 476 9.59 -15.03 18.29
C GLU A 476 8.40 -14.17 18.70
N ASP A 477 8.17 -13.08 17.98
CA ASP A 477 6.99 -12.25 18.12
C ASP A 477 5.93 -12.63 17.07
N PHE A 478 4.68 -12.32 17.38
CA PHE A 478 3.56 -12.52 16.48
C PHE A 478 3.21 -11.21 15.78
N TYR A 479 3.11 -11.27 14.46
CA TYR A 479 2.73 -10.14 13.62
C TYR A 479 1.46 -10.42 12.82
N TYR A 480 0.67 -9.38 12.62
CA TYR A 480 -0.25 -9.31 11.51
C TYR A 480 0.43 -8.58 10.35
N ALA A 481 0.48 -9.22 9.19
CA ALA A 481 1.02 -8.65 7.97
C ALA A 481 -0.10 -8.44 6.93
N ALA A 482 -0.05 -7.34 6.20
CA ALA A 482 -0.91 -7.10 5.05
C ALA A 482 -0.11 -6.39 3.94
N ILE A 483 -0.37 -6.76 2.69
CA ILE A 483 0.28 -6.15 1.53
C ILE A 483 -0.79 -5.46 0.69
N LEU A 484 -0.58 -4.16 0.45
CA LEU A 484 -1.37 -3.34 -0.45
C LEU A 484 -0.53 -2.99 -1.68
N VAL A 485 -1.06 -3.24 -2.85
CA VAL A 485 -0.44 -2.92 -4.13
C VAL A 485 -1.24 -1.82 -4.81
N THR A 486 -0.60 -0.71 -5.10
CA THR A 486 -1.18 0.37 -5.89
C THR A 486 -0.70 0.24 -7.33
N VAL A 487 -1.65 0.20 -8.26
CA VAL A 487 -1.37 0.16 -9.70
C VAL A 487 -1.83 1.47 -10.32
N THR A 488 -0.94 2.11 -11.07
CA THR A 488 -1.23 3.40 -11.71
C THR A 488 -1.01 3.34 -13.21
N ALA A 489 -1.82 4.07 -13.98
CA ALA A 489 -1.69 4.19 -15.43
C ALA A 489 -2.31 5.49 -15.96
N ALA A 490 -1.87 5.92 -17.14
CA ALA A 490 -2.40 7.11 -17.81
C ALA A 490 -3.78 6.87 -18.46
N SER A 491 -4.16 5.62 -18.74
CA SER A 491 -5.45 5.25 -19.30
C SER A 491 -6.08 4.07 -18.55
N VAL A 492 -7.41 3.95 -18.60
CA VAL A 492 -8.12 2.81 -17.98
C VAL A 492 -7.72 1.49 -18.62
N LYS A 493 -7.49 1.49 -19.94
CA LYS A 493 -7.06 0.28 -20.69
C LYS A 493 -5.69 -0.22 -20.20
N ASP A 494 -4.74 0.69 -20.06
CA ASP A 494 -3.40 0.36 -19.55
C ASP A 494 -3.46 -0.05 -18.07
N LEU A 495 -4.34 0.58 -17.28
CA LEU A 495 -4.58 0.19 -15.90
C LEU A 495 -5.07 -1.25 -15.79
N GLU A 496 -6.06 -1.64 -16.58
CA GLU A 496 -6.60 -3.01 -16.58
C GLU A 496 -5.56 -4.02 -17.07
N TRP A 497 -4.77 -3.65 -18.08
CA TRP A 497 -3.65 -4.48 -18.55
C TRP A 497 -2.61 -4.68 -17.44
N ARG A 498 -2.14 -3.61 -16.78
CA ARG A 498 -1.18 -3.70 -15.67
C ARG A 498 -1.72 -4.53 -14.50
N ILE A 499 -3.00 -4.37 -14.15
CA ILE A 499 -3.66 -5.21 -13.14
C ILE A 499 -3.63 -6.69 -13.56
N GLY A 500 -3.85 -6.99 -14.84
CA GLY A 500 -3.75 -8.33 -15.38
C GLY A 500 -2.34 -8.91 -15.25
N GLU A 501 -1.32 -8.15 -15.61
CA GLU A 501 0.08 -8.59 -15.55
C GLU A 501 0.55 -8.82 -14.11
N ILE A 502 0.25 -7.91 -13.18
CA ILE A 502 0.65 -8.10 -11.77
C ILE A 502 -0.08 -9.30 -11.13
N ARG A 503 -1.33 -9.57 -11.51
CA ARG A 503 -2.05 -10.77 -11.09
C ARG A 503 -1.42 -12.05 -11.62
N LYS A 504 -1.04 -12.08 -12.89
CA LYS A 504 -0.33 -13.23 -13.49
C LYS A 504 0.99 -13.48 -12.76
N LEU A 505 1.75 -12.41 -12.48
CA LEU A 505 2.98 -12.51 -11.72
C LEU A 505 2.75 -13.14 -10.33
N MET A 506 1.71 -12.71 -9.61
CA MET A 506 1.42 -13.24 -8.29
C MET A 506 0.90 -14.69 -8.34
N VAL A 507 0.07 -15.01 -9.32
CA VAL A 507 -0.40 -16.40 -9.55
C VAL A 507 0.77 -17.33 -9.87
N SER A 508 1.79 -16.87 -10.61
CA SER A 508 3.01 -17.67 -10.85
C SER A 508 3.83 -17.95 -9.58
N GLN A 509 3.55 -17.22 -8.51
CA GLN A 509 4.14 -17.43 -7.17
C GLN A 509 3.17 -18.14 -6.21
N ASP A 510 2.09 -18.73 -6.71
CA ASP A 510 0.99 -19.32 -5.92
C ASP A 510 0.36 -18.33 -4.93
N MET A 511 0.27 -17.07 -5.31
CA MET A 511 -0.36 -16.00 -4.53
C MET A 511 -1.47 -15.33 -5.33
N ASN A 512 -2.47 -14.80 -4.63
CA ASN A 512 -3.61 -14.16 -5.28
C ASN A 512 -3.70 -12.68 -4.91
N LEU A 513 -4.06 -11.83 -5.88
CA LEU A 513 -4.33 -10.40 -5.68
C LEU A 513 -5.81 -10.09 -5.92
N GLN A 514 -6.43 -9.43 -4.97
CA GLN A 514 -7.82 -9.03 -5.02
C GLN A 514 -7.95 -7.51 -5.12
N LEU A 515 -8.79 -7.03 -6.06
CA LEU A 515 -9.09 -5.61 -6.21
C LEU A 515 -9.98 -5.12 -5.05
N CYS A 516 -9.64 -3.98 -4.47
CA CYS A 516 -10.42 -3.31 -3.41
C CYS A 516 -11.66 -2.60 -4.00
N SER A 517 -12.55 -3.34 -4.68
CA SER A 517 -13.74 -2.77 -5.32
C SER A 517 -14.65 -2.08 -4.29
N PHE A 518 -15.12 -0.87 -4.63
CA PHE A 518 -15.96 0.00 -3.79
C PHE A 518 -15.31 0.47 -2.48
N ARG A 519 -13.99 0.25 -2.31
CA ARG A 519 -13.20 0.65 -1.15
C ARG A 519 -11.95 1.47 -1.53
N GLN A 520 -11.93 2.06 -2.72
CA GLN A 520 -10.77 2.79 -3.24
C GLN A 520 -10.37 3.96 -2.34
N GLU A 521 -11.33 4.68 -1.76
CA GLU A 521 -11.04 5.78 -0.83
C GLU A 521 -10.28 5.26 0.41
N ALA A 522 -10.75 4.17 1.02
CA ALA A 522 -10.10 3.57 2.17
C ALA A 522 -8.70 2.99 1.83
N ALA A 523 -8.57 2.36 0.65
CA ALA A 523 -7.30 1.83 0.18
C ALA A 523 -6.31 2.95 -0.17
N PHE A 524 -6.78 4.05 -0.79
CA PHE A 524 -5.98 5.25 -1.05
C PHE A 524 -5.43 5.84 0.24
N LEU A 525 -6.29 6.09 1.24
CA LEU A 525 -5.84 6.62 2.53
C LEU A 525 -4.87 5.69 3.24
N SER A 526 -5.06 4.36 3.09
CA SER A 526 -4.12 3.36 3.62
C SER A 526 -2.77 3.38 2.91
N SER A 527 -2.72 3.72 1.61
CA SER A 527 -1.47 3.78 0.85
C SER A 527 -0.63 5.02 1.15
N LEU A 528 -1.16 6.02 1.85
CA LEU A 528 -0.39 7.18 2.28
C LEU A 528 0.65 6.75 3.34
N PRO A 529 1.82 7.40 3.39
CA PRO A 529 2.86 7.08 4.36
C PRO A 529 2.52 7.61 5.77
N LEU A 530 1.41 7.12 6.33
CA LEU A 530 0.84 7.54 7.61
C LEU A 530 0.82 6.43 8.66
N CYS A 531 1.34 5.25 8.34
CA CYS A 531 1.33 4.07 9.23
C CYS A 531 -0.08 3.70 9.76
N ALA A 532 -1.14 4.04 9.02
CA ALA A 532 -2.54 3.92 9.44
C ALA A 532 -3.41 3.26 8.36
N PRO A 533 -3.29 1.95 8.17
CA PRO A 533 -4.19 1.25 7.26
C PRO A 533 -5.62 1.30 7.78
N ASP A 534 -6.60 1.41 6.88
CA ASP A 534 -8.02 1.30 7.25
C ASP A 534 -8.28 0.01 8.01
N THR A 535 -8.89 0.12 9.19
CA THR A 535 -9.05 -1.01 10.12
C THR A 535 -9.89 -2.15 9.53
N ALA A 536 -10.89 -1.85 8.70
CA ALA A 536 -11.74 -2.85 8.09
C ALA A 536 -11.02 -3.58 6.94
N LEU A 537 -10.24 -2.84 6.14
CA LEU A 537 -9.38 -3.43 5.12
C LEU A 537 -8.28 -4.27 5.75
N PHE A 538 -7.56 -3.73 6.71
CA PHE A 538 -6.47 -4.45 7.38
C PHE A 538 -6.95 -5.73 8.02
N LYS A 539 -8.07 -5.70 8.77
CA LYS A 539 -8.65 -6.89 9.40
C LYS A 539 -9.04 -7.98 8.38
N LYS A 540 -9.51 -7.59 7.19
CA LYS A 540 -9.90 -8.54 6.13
C LYS A 540 -8.71 -9.22 5.48
N TYR A 541 -7.62 -8.47 5.25
CA TYR A 541 -6.48 -8.91 4.42
C TYR A 541 -5.24 -9.30 5.23
N ARG A 542 -5.24 -9.08 6.54
CA ARG A 542 -4.09 -9.43 7.39
C ARG A 542 -3.87 -10.92 7.50
N ARG A 543 -2.61 -11.29 7.50
CA ARG A 543 -2.12 -12.66 7.72
C ARG A 543 -1.32 -12.73 9.01
N ASN A 544 -1.50 -13.79 9.78
CA ASN A 544 -0.71 -14.07 10.98
C ASN A 544 0.63 -14.72 10.60
N ILE A 545 1.71 -14.16 11.10
CA ILE A 545 3.08 -14.63 10.85
C ILE A 545 3.95 -14.45 12.09
N LEU A 546 5.06 -15.20 12.16
CA LEU A 546 6.10 -15.04 13.18
C LEU A 546 7.22 -14.11 12.70
N THR A 547 8.13 -13.72 13.60
CA THR A 547 9.26 -12.83 13.28
C THR A 547 10.11 -13.33 12.12
N SER A 548 10.45 -14.63 12.10
CA SER A 548 11.24 -15.24 11.03
C SER A 548 10.57 -15.12 9.67
N THR A 549 9.25 -15.41 9.62
CA THR A 549 8.44 -15.24 8.42
C THR A 549 8.31 -13.76 8.03
N ALA A 550 8.10 -12.86 9.01
CA ALA A 550 8.03 -11.41 8.76
C ALA A 550 9.34 -10.90 8.14
N ALA A 551 10.48 -11.43 8.58
CA ALA A 551 11.78 -11.08 8.02
C ALA A 551 11.95 -11.56 6.56
N SER A 552 11.33 -12.67 6.16
CA SER A 552 11.36 -13.13 4.76
C SER A 552 10.65 -12.17 3.79
N PHE A 553 9.78 -11.29 4.29
CA PHE A 553 9.12 -10.20 3.55
C PHE A 553 10.05 -9.00 3.31
N TYR A 554 11.34 -9.13 3.53
CA TYR A 554 12.34 -8.07 3.37
C TYR A 554 12.10 -7.24 2.09
N PRO A 555 11.72 -5.94 2.21
CA PRO A 555 11.20 -5.18 1.08
C PRO A 555 12.26 -4.36 0.34
N PHE A 556 13.45 -4.15 0.93
CA PHE A 556 14.47 -3.22 0.42
C PHE A 556 15.37 -3.87 -0.63
N VAL A 557 14.72 -4.43 -1.65
CA VAL A 557 15.38 -5.14 -2.74
C VAL A 557 15.18 -4.38 -4.04
N SER A 558 16.26 -4.01 -4.71
CA SER A 558 16.23 -3.40 -6.03
C SER A 558 16.97 -4.25 -7.05
N PHE A 559 16.49 -4.23 -8.29
CA PHE A 559 17.20 -4.73 -9.46
C PHE A 559 17.92 -3.60 -10.21
N GLU A 560 17.93 -2.42 -9.63
CA GLU A 560 18.63 -1.27 -10.20
C GLU A 560 20.13 -1.46 -10.07
N LEU A 561 20.83 -1.15 -11.13
CA LEU A 561 22.29 -1.07 -11.17
C LEU A 561 22.63 0.35 -11.62
N CYS A 562 22.72 1.27 -10.65
CA CYS A 562 22.86 2.68 -10.93
C CYS A 562 23.96 3.29 -10.04
N ASP A 563 25.19 3.29 -10.55
CA ASP A 563 26.30 3.91 -9.86
C ASP A 563 26.25 5.43 -10.01
N THR A 564 26.54 6.15 -8.95
CA THR A 564 26.45 7.62 -8.88
C THR A 564 27.30 8.35 -9.93
N ASN A 565 28.47 7.79 -10.28
CA ASN A 565 29.38 8.33 -11.29
C ASN A 565 29.43 7.48 -12.56
N GLY A 566 28.49 6.56 -12.72
CA GLY A 566 28.50 5.60 -13.80
C GLY A 566 28.13 6.20 -15.15
N VAL A 567 28.56 5.51 -16.20
CA VAL A 567 28.09 5.75 -17.57
C VAL A 567 26.76 5.04 -17.76
N LEU A 568 25.72 5.78 -18.15
CA LEU A 568 24.40 5.22 -18.43
C LEU A 568 24.47 4.33 -19.68
N LEU A 569 24.28 3.02 -19.50
CA LEU A 569 24.35 2.02 -20.56
C LEU A 569 22.99 1.79 -21.23
N GLY A 570 21.90 1.93 -20.48
CA GLY A 570 20.58 1.67 -20.99
C GLY A 570 19.51 1.58 -19.91
N VAL A 571 18.42 0.88 -20.23
CA VAL A 571 17.30 0.60 -19.35
C VAL A 571 17.13 -0.91 -19.22
N ASN A 572 16.94 -1.40 -18.02
CA ASN A 572 16.67 -2.81 -17.75
C ASN A 572 15.33 -3.22 -18.38
N LYS A 573 15.36 -4.23 -19.25
CA LYS A 573 14.19 -4.70 -20.00
C LYS A 573 13.04 -5.20 -19.11
N TYR A 574 13.35 -5.66 -17.90
CA TYR A 574 12.36 -6.30 -17.04
C TYR A 574 11.59 -5.33 -16.14
N ASN A 575 12.25 -4.28 -15.67
CA ASN A 575 11.66 -3.36 -14.70
C ASN A 575 11.81 -1.88 -15.06
N ASN A 576 12.32 -1.58 -16.25
CA ASN A 576 12.55 -0.23 -16.76
C ASN A 576 13.47 0.66 -15.88
N SER A 577 14.27 0.05 -14.99
CA SER A 577 15.25 0.81 -14.22
C SER A 577 16.45 1.23 -15.08
N LEU A 578 17.08 2.35 -14.71
CA LEU A 578 18.32 2.80 -15.35
C LEU A 578 19.45 1.81 -15.03
N VAL A 579 20.32 1.58 -16.03
CA VAL A 579 21.56 0.81 -15.87
C VAL A 579 22.72 1.75 -16.11
N SER A 580 23.39 2.14 -15.03
CA SER A 580 24.57 3.01 -15.03
C SER A 580 25.70 2.30 -14.30
N LEU A 581 26.85 2.21 -14.91
CA LEU A 581 28.00 1.47 -14.39
C LEU A 581 29.24 2.36 -14.32
N ASP A 582 29.86 2.41 -13.14
CA ASP A 582 31.16 3.04 -12.92
C ASP A 582 32.28 1.99 -12.95
N ASN A 583 32.85 1.78 -14.16
CA ASN A 583 33.93 0.82 -14.34
C ASN A 583 35.24 1.23 -13.67
N PHE A 584 35.38 2.49 -13.28
CA PHE A 584 36.59 3.04 -12.67
C PHE A 584 36.52 3.00 -11.13
N SER A 585 35.39 2.61 -10.56
CA SER A 585 35.23 2.53 -9.11
C SER A 585 35.99 1.34 -8.53
N THR A 586 37.14 1.62 -7.95
CA THR A 586 37.91 0.64 -7.15
C THR A 586 37.23 0.30 -5.83
N ARG A 587 36.35 1.20 -5.34
CA ARG A 587 35.64 1.05 -4.06
C ARG A 587 34.47 0.06 -4.14
N ILE A 588 33.70 0.10 -5.22
CA ILE A 588 32.48 -0.70 -5.40
C ILE A 588 32.83 -2.08 -5.96
N TYR A 589 33.61 -2.13 -7.01
CA TYR A 589 33.90 -3.37 -7.74
C TYR A 589 35.25 -4.00 -7.42
N LYS A 590 36.13 -3.33 -6.63
CA LYS A 590 37.52 -3.73 -6.39
C LYS A 590 38.31 -4.00 -7.68
N ASN A 591 37.96 -3.32 -8.76
CA ASN A 591 38.57 -3.52 -10.05
C ASN A 591 39.96 -2.89 -10.07
N ALA A 592 40.96 -3.72 -10.30
CA ALA A 592 42.33 -3.25 -10.53
C ALA A 592 42.55 -2.64 -11.93
N ASN A 593 41.67 -2.97 -12.88
CA ASN A 593 41.73 -2.51 -14.28
C ASN A 593 40.34 -2.11 -14.79
N ALA A 594 40.27 -0.95 -15.43
CA ALA A 594 39.07 -0.39 -16.02
C ALA A 594 38.74 -0.93 -17.44
N ASN A 595 39.22 -2.12 -17.79
CA ASN A 595 39.00 -2.72 -19.11
C ASN A 595 37.64 -3.43 -19.13
N MET A 596 36.76 -2.99 -20.03
CA MET A 596 35.47 -3.62 -20.27
C MET A 596 35.47 -4.31 -21.65
N PHE A 597 35.19 -5.62 -21.66
CA PHE A 597 34.98 -6.37 -22.89
C PHE A 597 33.51 -6.58 -23.14
N PHE A 598 33.01 -6.04 -24.25
CA PHE A 598 31.67 -6.35 -24.72
C PHE A 598 31.71 -7.58 -25.63
N THR A 599 31.09 -8.67 -25.19
CA THR A 599 30.82 -9.82 -26.07
C THR A 599 29.38 -9.72 -26.54
N SER A 600 29.17 -9.39 -27.81
CA SER A 600 27.85 -9.52 -28.43
C SER A 600 27.62 -10.99 -28.78
N LEU A 601 26.71 -11.66 -28.10
CA LEU A 601 26.15 -12.90 -28.62
C LEU A 601 25.25 -12.55 -29.82
N PRO A 602 25.42 -13.19 -30.98
CA PRO A 602 24.53 -12.96 -32.10
C PRO A 602 23.12 -13.37 -31.67
N VAL A 603 22.19 -12.41 -31.69
CA VAL A 603 20.76 -12.68 -31.53
C VAL A 603 20.33 -13.48 -32.77
N LYS A 604 20.02 -14.78 -32.62
CA LYS A 604 19.31 -15.57 -33.61
C LYS A 604 17.83 -15.22 -33.60
#